data_857c76023bea4351f3a2f2b44a88b8bd
#
_entry.id   857c76023bea4351f3a2f2b44a88b8bd
#
_cell.length_a   1.000
_cell.length_b   1.000
_cell.length_c   1.000
_cell.angle_alpha   90.00
_cell.angle_beta   90.00
_cell.angle_gamma   90.00
#
_symmetry.space_group_name_H-M   'P 1'
#
loop_
_entity.id
_entity.type
_entity.pdbx_description
1 polymer ?
#
loop_
_entity_poly.entity_id
_entity_poly.type
_entity_poly.pdbx_seq_one_letter_code
_entity_poly.pdbx_strand_id
1 'polypeptide(L)'
;WVKPSNIHLTLKFLGDVASNQIPSIEDAIRHAVKDQQPFNIRIGSIGAFKNFSQPKVLWFDIATDPTPIVRLAENLNSCLNRFSFPKESRKFIPHLTIARIKNHISLTKFASHFDAYNEINHVPIYVKQILLMKSQLTSEGAVYTKLQTVQFGVE
;
A
#
# COMPACT_ATOMS: atom_id res chain seq x y z
N TRP A 1 1.44 0.10 17.25
CA TRP A 1 0.74 -0.64 16.20
C TRP A 1 -0.12 0.28 15.36
N VAL A 2 -0.36 -0.11 14.11
CA VAL A 2 -1.34 0.56 13.24
C VAL A 2 -2.74 0.10 13.67
N LYS A 3 -3.70 1.02 13.75
CA LYS A 3 -5.11 0.66 14.02
C LYS A 3 -5.60 -0.25 12.88
N PRO A 4 -6.33 -1.36 13.15
CA PRO A 4 -6.79 -2.28 12.11
C PRO A 4 -7.52 -1.59 10.95
N SER A 5 -8.34 -0.58 11.24
CA SER A 5 -9.05 0.24 10.24
C SER A 5 -8.12 1.05 9.32
N ASN A 6 -6.85 1.21 9.69
CA ASN A 6 -5.85 1.96 8.94
C ASN A 6 -4.86 1.05 8.20
N ILE A 7 -5.02 -0.28 8.30
CA ILE A 7 -4.18 -1.22 7.55
C ILE A 7 -4.61 -1.17 6.08
N HIS A 8 -3.66 -0.86 5.20
CA HIS A 8 -3.90 -0.75 3.77
C HIS A 8 -2.62 -1.00 2.99
N LEU A 9 -2.75 -1.30 1.70
CA LEU A 9 -1.64 -1.35 0.77
C LEU A 9 -1.57 -0.02 0.02
N THR A 10 -0.49 0.71 0.19
CA THR A 10 -0.27 1.98 -0.50
C THR A 10 0.35 1.73 -1.86
N LEU A 11 -0.30 2.16 -2.94
CA LEU A 11 0.24 2.08 -4.29
C LEU A 11 1.18 3.25 -4.62
N LYS A 12 0.81 4.47 -4.19
CA LYS A 12 1.62 5.68 -4.40
C LYS A 12 1.28 6.74 -3.36
N PHE A 13 2.30 7.43 -2.88
CA PHE A 13 2.16 8.68 -2.13
C PHE A 13 2.22 9.86 -3.09
N LEU A 14 1.24 10.76 -3.01
CA LEU A 14 1.15 11.93 -3.86
C LEU A 14 1.77 13.18 -3.23
N GLY A 15 2.03 13.14 -1.91
CA GLY A 15 2.47 14.31 -1.16
C GLY A 15 1.34 15.31 -0.92
N ASP A 16 1.71 16.58 -0.79
CA ASP A 16 0.75 17.66 -0.66
C ASP A 16 0.14 17.98 -2.03
N VAL A 17 -1.18 17.90 -2.10
CA VAL A 17 -1.97 18.05 -3.33
C VAL A 17 -2.96 19.18 -3.16
N ALA A 18 -2.98 20.12 -4.08
CA ALA A 18 -4.00 21.17 -4.13
C ALA A 18 -5.35 20.59 -4.53
N SER A 19 -6.44 21.12 -3.96
CA SER A 19 -7.80 20.60 -4.19
C SER A 19 -8.22 20.62 -5.66
N ASN A 20 -7.73 21.57 -6.46
CA ASN A 20 -7.99 21.65 -7.89
C ASN A 20 -7.30 20.55 -8.72
N GLN A 21 -6.34 19.81 -8.16
CA GLN A 21 -5.68 18.69 -8.82
C GLN A 21 -6.42 17.35 -8.62
N ILE A 22 -7.36 17.28 -7.66
CA ILE A 22 -8.10 16.05 -7.35
C ILE A 22 -8.79 15.44 -8.58
N PRO A 23 -9.51 16.19 -9.42
CA PRO A 23 -10.14 15.63 -10.63
C PRO A 23 -9.13 14.97 -11.57
N SER A 24 -7.97 15.60 -11.79
CA SER A 24 -6.92 15.04 -12.65
C SER A 24 -6.33 13.75 -12.08
N ILE A 25 -6.24 13.63 -10.75
CA ILE A 25 -5.82 12.40 -10.08
C ILE A 25 -6.86 11.31 -10.26
N GLU A 26 -8.14 11.63 -10.12
CA GLU A 26 -9.23 10.68 -10.35
C GLU A 26 -9.21 10.15 -11.78
N ASP A 27 -9.04 11.02 -12.76
CA ASP A 27 -8.91 10.63 -14.17
C ASP A 27 -7.70 9.72 -14.40
N ALA A 28 -6.56 10.05 -13.80
CA ALA A 28 -5.38 9.21 -13.88
C ALA A 28 -5.61 7.81 -13.27
N ILE A 29 -6.33 7.73 -12.14
CA ILE A 29 -6.68 6.45 -11.51
C ILE A 29 -7.62 5.66 -12.43
N ARG A 30 -8.67 6.27 -12.99
CA ARG A 30 -9.60 5.63 -13.93
C ARG A 30 -8.87 5.04 -15.12
N HIS A 31 -7.97 5.79 -15.73
CA HIS A 31 -7.15 5.30 -16.84
C HIS A 31 -6.24 4.13 -16.44
N ALA A 32 -5.65 4.19 -15.24
CA ALA A 32 -4.76 3.14 -14.75
C ALA A 32 -5.48 1.80 -14.51
N VAL A 33 -6.79 1.83 -14.18
CA VAL A 33 -7.56 0.62 -13.83
C VAL A 33 -8.54 0.19 -14.92
N LYS A 34 -8.62 0.88 -16.05
CA LYS A 34 -9.60 0.63 -17.11
C LYS A 34 -9.63 -0.85 -17.55
N ASP A 35 -8.46 -1.42 -17.80
CA ASP A 35 -8.31 -2.82 -18.25
C ASP A 35 -7.92 -3.77 -17.11
N GLN A 36 -7.92 -3.28 -15.87
CA GLN A 36 -7.53 -4.06 -14.71
C GLN A 36 -8.67 -4.99 -14.30
N GLN A 37 -8.44 -6.29 -14.36
CA GLN A 37 -9.37 -7.27 -13.79
C GLN A 37 -9.16 -7.39 -12.28
N PRO A 38 -10.22 -7.64 -11.50
CA PRO A 38 -10.11 -8.00 -10.10
C PRO A 38 -9.23 -9.23 -9.89
N PHE A 39 -8.51 -9.29 -8.79
CA PHE A 39 -7.61 -10.40 -8.46
C PHE A 39 -7.58 -10.67 -6.95
N ASN A 40 -7.09 -11.84 -6.58
CA ASN A 40 -6.92 -12.22 -5.19
C ASN A 40 -5.46 -12.07 -4.76
N ILE A 41 -5.27 -11.61 -3.52
CA ILE A 41 -3.99 -11.65 -2.82
C ILE A 41 -4.14 -12.43 -1.53
N ARG A 42 -3.02 -12.93 -1.00
CA ARG A 42 -2.91 -13.48 0.35
C ARG A 42 -1.78 -12.78 1.09
N ILE A 43 -2.01 -12.56 2.37
CA ILE A 43 -1.00 -12.02 3.26
C ILE A 43 0.08 -13.08 3.47
N GLY A 44 1.33 -12.68 3.43
CA GLY A 44 2.48 -13.55 3.64
C GLY A 44 3.23 -13.24 4.92
N SER A 45 4.55 -13.31 4.84
CA SER A 45 5.48 -13.19 5.97
C SER A 45 5.51 -11.78 6.56
N ILE A 46 5.97 -11.70 7.81
CA ILE A 46 6.31 -10.43 8.43
C ILE A 46 7.71 -10.02 8.00
N GLY A 47 7.82 -8.81 7.47
CA GLY A 47 9.07 -8.16 7.13
C GLY A 47 9.33 -6.91 7.94
N ALA A 48 10.55 -6.37 7.83
CA ALA A 48 10.94 -5.12 8.48
C ALA A 48 11.72 -4.20 7.53
N PHE A 49 11.30 -2.94 7.41
CA PHE A 49 12.14 -1.87 6.90
C PHE A 49 12.81 -1.17 8.11
N LYS A 50 14.04 -0.95 8.20
CA LYS A 50 15.23 -1.24 7.39
C LYS A 50 15.55 -2.76 7.34
N ASN A 51 15.61 -3.42 8.50
CA ASN A 51 15.80 -4.85 8.77
C ASN A 51 15.38 -5.14 10.21
N PHE A 52 15.44 -6.39 10.66
CA PHE A 52 15.06 -6.79 12.03
C PHE A 52 16.04 -6.31 13.12
N SER A 53 17.28 -5.96 12.79
CA SER A 53 18.22 -5.42 13.78
C SER A 53 17.96 -3.94 14.10
N GLN A 54 17.41 -3.17 13.15
CA GLN A 54 17.07 -1.77 13.29
C GLN A 54 15.73 -1.47 12.60
N PRO A 55 14.64 -2.10 13.03
CA PRO A 55 13.36 -1.96 12.36
C PRO A 55 12.80 -0.55 12.55
N LYS A 56 12.25 0.02 11.50
CA LYS A 56 11.47 1.27 11.52
C LYS A 56 10.00 1.03 11.21
N VAL A 57 9.71 0.02 10.40
CA VAL A 57 8.37 -0.37 10.00
C VAL A 57 8.29 -1.89 9.98
N LEU A 58 7.27 -2.46 10.60
CA LEU A 58 6.89 -3.85 10.40
C LEU A 58 5.73 -3.92 9.41
N TRP A 59 5.75 -4.92 8.57
CA TRP A 59 4.77 -5.07 7.50
C TRP A 59 4.56 -6.55 7.15
N PHE A 60 3.42 -6.86 6.57
CA PHE A 60 3.18 -8.13 5.89
C PHE A 60 3.50 -8.00 4.41
N ASP A 61 4.14 -9.01 3.84
CA ASP A 61 4.28 -9.16 2.39
C ASP A 61 3.01 -9.77 1.75
N ILE A 62 3.07 -9.96 0.44
CA ILE A 62 2.02 -10.63 -0.34
C ILE A 62 2.54 -11.99 -0.78
N ALA A 63 1.94 -13.06 -0.25
CA ALA A 63 2.34 -14.45 -0.49
C ALA A 63 1.96 -14.98 -1.88
N THR A 64 0.98 -14.37 -2.55
CA THR A 64 0.61 -14.70 -3.93
C THR A 64 1.53 -14.00 -4.92
N ASP A 65 1.46 -14.37 -6.20
CA ASP A 65 2.15 -13.65 -7.26
C ASP A 65 1.89 -12.13 -7.15
N PRO A 66 2.91 -11.30 -6.89
CA PRO A 66 2.75 -9.87 -6.74
C PRO A 66 2.58 -9.13 -8.08
N THR A 67 2.72 -9.81 -9.21
CA THR A 67 2.71 -9.19 -10.55
C THR A 67 1.48 -8.33 -10.80
N PRO A 68 0.24 -8.74 -10.47
CA PRO A 68 -0.94 -7.88 -10.69
C PRO A 68 -0.87 -6.54 -9.95
N ILE A 69 -0.43 -6.55 -8.68
CA ILE A 69 -0.28 -5.32 -7.88
C ILE A 69 0.88 -4.46 -8.40
N VAL A 70 2.00 -5.07 -8.77
CA VAL A 70 3.16 -4.35 -9.29
C VAL A 70 2.80 -3.65 -10.59
N ARG A 71 2.17 -4.35 -11.53
CA ARG A 71 1.67 -3.76 -12.80
C ARG A 71 0.68 -2.62 -12.54
N LEU A 72 -0.24 -2.82 -11.61
CA LEU A 72 -1.20 -1.78 -11.24
C LEU A 72 -0.50 -0.52 -10.72
N ALA A 73 0.50 -0.67 -9.84
CA ALA A 73 1.29 0.45 -9.32
C ALA A 73 2.11 1.15 -10.43
N GLU A 74 2.68 0.39 -11.37
CA GLU A 74 3.42 0.93 -12.51
C GLU A 74 2.50 1.70 -13.48
N ASN A 75 1.33 1.15 -13.80
CA ASN A 75 0.32 1.82 -14.62
C ASN A 75 -0.14 3.12 -13.96
N LEU A 76 -0.50 3.06 -12.68
CA LEU A 76 -0.91 4.23 -11.92
C LEU A 76 0.19 5.30 -11.91
N ASN A 77 1.44 4.90 -11.67
CA ASN A 77 2.60 5.79 -11.67
C ASN A 77 2.81 6.46 -13.04
N SER A 78 2.58 5.71 -14.11
CA SER A 78 2.69 6.21 -15.49
C SER A 78 1.56 7.17 -15.85
N CYS A 79 0.32 6.87 -15.46
CA CYS A 79 -0.82 7.75 -15.66
C CYS A 79 -0.67 9.06 -14.87
N LEU A 80 -0.32 8.99 -13.60
CA LEU A 80 -0.11 10.17 -12.74
C LEU A 80 1.02 11.07 -13.22
N ASN A 81 2.06 10.50 -13.83
CA ASN A 81 3.16 11.30 -14.39
C ASN A 81 2.71 12.25 -15.50
N ARG A 82 1.63 11.93 -16.21
CA ARG A 82 1.04 12.83 -17.23
C ARG A 82 0.41 14.09 -16.62
N PHE A 83 0.08 14.05 -15.33
CA PHE A 83 -0.49 15.14 -14.55
C PHE A 83 0.52 15.78 -13.59
N SER A 84 1.80 15.73 -13.93
CA SER A 84 2.91 16.34 -13.18
C SER A 84 3.19 15.72 -11.80
N PHE A 85 2.71 14.51 -11.53
CA PHE A 85 3.13 13.74 -10.37
C PHE A 85 4.37 12.92 -10.74
N PRO A 86 5.55 13.18 -10.14
CA PRO A 86 6.79 12.53 -10.55
C PRO A 86 6.71 11.01 -10.40
N LYS A 87 7.35 10.29 -11.31
CA LYS A 87 7.46 8.83 -11.20
C LYS A 87 8.25 8.47 -9.94
N GLU A 88 7.77 7.46 -9.23
CA GLU A 88 8.54 6.84 -8.15
C GLU A 88 9.74 6.12 -8.76
N SER A 89 10.94 6.47 -8.31
CA SER A 89 12.19 5.87 -8.81
C SER A 89 12.54 4.56 -8.12
N ARG A 90 11.97 4.32 -6.95
CA ARG A 90 12.22 3.10 -6.17
C ARG A 90 11.34 1.97 -6.66
N LYS A 91 11.90 0.76 -6.65
CA LYS A 91 11.13 -0.45 -6.93
C LYS A 91 9.95 -0.53 -5.94
N PHE A 92 8.76 -0.72 -6.48
CA PHE A 92 7.56 -0.94 -5.67
C PHE A 92 7.61 -2.33 -5.01
N ILE A 93 7.44 -2.35 -3.69
CA ILE A 93 7.37 -3.56 -2.88
C ILE A 93 5.99 -3.56 -2.22
N PRO A 94 5.05 -4.42 -2.67
CA PRO A 94 3.72 -4.51 -2.07
C PRO A 94 3.83 -4.92 -0.60
N HIS A 95 3.24 -4.14 0.30
CA HIS A 95 3.29 -4.45 1.73
C HIS A 95 2.13 -3.79 2.48
N LEU A 96 1.73 -4.42 3.58
CA LEU A 96 0.73 -3.92 4.52
C LEU A 96 1.44 -3.51 5.82
N THR A 97 1.59 -2.23 6.08
CA THR A 97 2.22 -1.75 7.32
C THR A 97 1.37 -2.10 8.53
N ILE A 98 1.96 -2.80 9.53
CA ILE A 98 1.30 -3.19 10.78
C ILE A 98 1.83 -2.45 12.00
N ALA A 99 3.07 -1.96 11.97
CA ALA A 99 3.63 -1.15 13.05
C ALA A 99 4.69 -0.17 12.55
N ARG A 100 4.80 0.97 13.23
CA ARG A 100 5.90 1.93 13.09
C ARG A 100 6.65 1.99 14.41
N ILE A 101 7.96 1.79 14.35
CA ILE A 101 8.82 1.68 15.52
C ILE A 101 9.55 3.00 15.72
N LYS A 102 9.28 3.65 16.85
CA LYS A 102 9.87 4.95 17.19
C LYS A 102 11.20 4.82 17.91
N ASN A 103 11.34 3.78 18.73
CA ASN A 103 12.51 3.57 19.58
C ASN A 103 13.57 2.70 18.87
N HIS A 104 14.81 2.80 19.33
CA HIS A 104 15.88 1.88 18.90
C HIS A 104 15.71 0.53 19.60
N ILE A 105 15.18 -0.45 18.86
CA ILE A 105 15.03 -1.83 19.32
C ILE A 105 15.59 -2.77 18.26
N SER A 106 15.97 -3.97 18.68
CA SER A 106 16.30 -5.08 17.78
C SER A 106 15.25 -6.18 17.93
N LEU A 107 14.74 -6.67 16.81
CA LEU A 107 13.79 -7.78 16.74
C LEU A 107 14.43 -9.06 16.18
N THR A 108 15.76 -9.10 16.05
CA THR A 108 16.47 -10.25 15.45
C THR A 108 16.17 -11.56 16.18
N LYS A 109 16.04 -11.54 17.53
CA LYS A 109 15.69 -12.72 18.33
C LYS A 109 14.27 -13.23 18.11
N PHE A 110 13.39 -12.41 17.54
CA PHE A 110 11.99 -12.74 17.27
C PHE A 110 11.74 -13.12 15.81
N ALA A 111 12.75 -12.99 14.94
CA ALA A 111 12.59 -13.22 13.50
C ALA A 111 12.01 -14.60 13.19
N SER A 112 12.53 -15.66 13.86
CA SER A 112 12.02 -17.02 13.69
C SER A 112 10.58 -17.23 14.16
N HIS A 113 10.10 -16.42 15.11
CA HIS A 113 8.71 -16.49 15.54
C HIS A 113 7.75 -15.88 14.49
N PHE A 114 8.25 -14.95 13.67
CA PHE A 114 7.44 -14.36 12.60
C PHE A 114 7.19 -15.35 11.46
N ASP A 115 8.07 -16.31 11.25
CA ASP A 115 7.90 -17.38 10.25
C ASP A 115 6.72 -18.29 10.58
N ALA A 116 6.42 -18.50 11.87
CA ALA A 116 5.27 -19.29 12.32
C ALA A 116 3.91 -18.68 11.90
N TYR A 117 3.86 -17.35 11.64
CA TYR A 117 2.65 -16.71 11.15
C TYR A 117 2.38 -16.92 9.65
N ASN A 118 3.36 -17.46 8.91
CA ASN A 118 3.20 -17.75 7.48
C ASN A 118 2.13 -18.82 7.22
N GLU A 119 1.86 -19.67 8.20
CA GLU A 119 0.87 -20.76 8.10
C GLU A 119 -0.58 -20.32 8.38
N ILE A 120 -0.78 -19.12 8.95
CA ILE A 120 -2.08 -18.70 9.48
C ILE A 120 -2.96 -18.01 8.42
N ASN A 121 -2.37 -17.47 7.36
CA ASN A 121 -3.10 -16.57 6.46
C ASN A 121 -3.39 -17.18 5.09
N HIS A 122 -4.41 -18.05 5.06
CA HIS A 122 -4.91 -18.61 3.79
C HIS A 122 -6.13 -17.89 3.22
N VAL A 123 -6.67 -16.86 3.92
CA VAL A 123 -7.87 -16.17 3.47
C VAL A 123 -7.51 -15.24 2.31
N PRO A 124 -8.09 -15.45 1.11
CA PRO A 124 -7.85 -14.55 -0.01
C PRO A 124 -8.54 -13.21 0.23
N ILE A 125 -7.83 -12.13 -0.09
CA ILE A 125 -8.36 -10.77 -0.13
C ILE A 125 -8.66 -10.44 -1.59
N TYR A 126 -9.92 -10.16 -1.89
CA TYR A 126 -10.36 -9.82 -3.23
C TYR A 126 -10.15 -8.33 -3.51
N VAL A 127 -9.23 -8.03 -4.41
CA VAL A 127 -8.86 -6.66 -4.80
C VAL A 127 -9.63 -6.30 -6.08
N LYS A 128 -10.50 -5.31 -6.00
CA LYS A 128 -11.38 -4.87 -7.09
C LYS A 128 -11.47 -3.36 -7.28
N GLN A 129 -10.72 -2.60 -6.48
CA GLN A 129 -10.82 -1.14 -6.48
C GLN A 129 -9.55 -0.47 -5.97
N ILE A 130 -9.37 0.79 -6.33
CA ILE A 130 -8.43 1.74 -5.72
C ILE A 130 -9.20 2.79 -4.95
N LEU A 131 -8.64 3.22 -3.82
CA LEU A 131 -9.14 4.34 -3.04
C LEU A 131 -8.17 5.52 -3.15
N LEU A 132 -8.70 6.71 -3.46
CA LEU A 132 -7.98 7.96 -3.24
C LEU A 132 -8.26 8.41 -1.80
N MET A 133 -7.20 8.55 -1.01
CA MET A 133 -7.29 8.86 0.41
C MET A 133 -6.58 10.17 0.73
N LYS A 134 -7.21 11.02 1.53
CA LYS A 134 -6.54 12.13 2.22
C LYS A 134 -6.00 11.62 3.55
N SER A 135 -4.72 11.90 3.82
CA SER A 135 -4.08 11.58 5.10
C SER A 135 -3.78 12.87 5.86
N GLN A 136 -4.19 12.92 7.12
CA GLN A 136 -3.88 14.01 8.04
C GLN A 136 -3.13 13.43 9.24
N LEU A 137 -1.95 13.96 9.53
CA LEU A 137 -1.18 13.56 10.69
C LEU A 137 -1.72 14.28 11.93
N THR A 138 -2.00 13.50 12.97
CA THR A 138 -2.38 14.01 14.29
C THR A 138 -1.42 13.50 15.35
N SER A 139 -1.52 14.01 16.58
CA SER A 139 -0.75 13.52 17.74
C SER A 139 -0.99 12.02 18.01
N GLU A 140 -2.18 11.52 17.68
CA GLU A 140 -2.57 10.12 17.85
C GLU A 140 -2.23 9.21 16.65
N GLY A 141 -1.71 9.79 15.55
CA GLY A 141 -1.38 9.07 14.32
C GLY A 141 -2.08 9.61 13.09
N ALA A 142 -1.99 8.88 11.99
CA ALA A 142 -2.63 9.27 10.75
C ALA A 142 -4.15 9.01 10.79
N VAL A 143 -4.91 10.02 10.37
CA VAL A 143 -6.35 9.93 10.11
C VAL A 143 -6.54 9.93 8.60
N TYR A 144 -7.22 8.92 8.08
CA TYR A 144 -7.49 8.74 6.66
C TYR A 144 -8.94 9.07 6.34
N THR A 145 -9.14 9.93 5.35
CA THR A 145 -10.46 10.25 4.79
C THR A 145 -10.52 9.77 3.34
N LYS A 146 -11.50 8.96 3.03
CA LYS A 146 -11.73 8.51 1.66
C LYS A 146 -12.29 9.65 0.83
N LEU A 147 -11.60 10.02 -0.25
CA LEU A 147 -12.04 11.03 -1.20
C LEU A 147 -12.80 10.39 -2.37
N GLN A 148 -12.28 9.29 -2.93
CA GLN A 148 -12.85 8.63 -4.08
C GLN A 148 -12.60 7.12 -4.06
N THR A 149 -13.50 6.36 -4.68
CA THR A 149 -13.36 4.93 -4.95
C THR A 149 -13.47 4.69 -6.45
N VAL A 150 -12.47 4.03 -7.03
CA VAL A 150 -12.48 3.67 -8.45
C VAL A 150 -12.43 2.15 -8.57
N GLN A 151 -13.50 1.56 -9.13
CA GLN A 151 -13.60 0.13 -9.37
C GLN A 151 -12.76 -0.28 -10.58
N PHE A 152 -12.32 -1.54 -10.61
CA PHE A 152 -11.61 -2.12 -11.75
C PHE A 152 -12.59 -2.45 -12.88
N GLY A 153 -12.14 -2.28 -14.16
CA GLY A 153 -12.88 -2.73 -15.32
C GLY A 153 -14.22 -2.05 -15.55
N VAL A 154 -14.47 -0.88 -14.96
CA VAL A 154 -15.68 -0.07 -15.19
C VAL A 154 -15.32 1.07 -16.13
N GLU A 155 -16.04 1.17 -17.27
CA GLU A 155 -15.99 2.31 -18.18
C GLU A 155 -16.64 3.56 -17.58
#